data_87cc4822b8559a70a4b6cbbe1f2ceed7
#
_entry.id   87cc4822b8559a70a4b6cbbe1f2ceed7
#
_cell.length_a   1.000
_cell.length_b   1.000
_cell.length_c   1.000
_cell.angle_alpha   90.00
_cell.angle_beta   90.00
_cell.angle_gamma   90.00
#
_symmetry.space_group_name_H-M   'P 1'
#
loop_
_entity.id
_entity.type
_entity.pdbx_description
1 polymer ?
#
loop_
_entity_poly.entity_id
_entity_poly.type
_entity_poly.pdbx_seq_one_letter_code
_entity_poly.pdbx_strand_id
1 'polypeptide(L)'
;DLLAVQSAINEGELSLDELREKFFNEFCKFDKFLTNYFVNRQQRLQRDSLRLSMSGSNWRFPWQADLANAVMLTPQPRRISWWWEAQGNVGKSYMARYLALHCDAVVVTAMKKADMLHLLTKTLSGARCVIFDLTRTTEDGSVSVVYEVLEQLSNGFICSGKYDSTSLFLQPLHLI
;
A
#
# COMPACT_ATOMS: atom_id res chain seq x y z
N ASP A 1 22.44 -25.01 -6.01
CA ASP A 1 22.97 -23.82 -5.34
C ASP A 1 21.89 -22.73 -5.31
N LEU A 2 21.54 -22.25 -4.12
CA LEU A 2 20.47 -21.31 -3.88
C LEU A 2 20.73 -19.95 -4.56
N LEU A 3 21.98 -19.54 -4.65
CA LEU A 3 22.41 -18.33 -5.33
C LEU A 3 22.17 -18.40 -6.85
N ALA A 4 22.40 -19.55 -7.46
CA ALA A 4 22.13 -19.75 -8.89
C ALA A 4 20.62 -19.66 -9.19
N VAL A 5 19.75 -20.17 -8.30
CA VAL A 5 18.29 -20.03 -8.44
C VAL A 5 17.88 -18.56 -8.31
N GLN A 6 18.42 -17.84 -7.32
CA GLN A 6 18.12 -16.41 -7.15
C GLN A 6 18.61 -15.58 -8.33
N SER A 7 19.77 -15.90 -8.91
CA SER A 7 20.25 -15.24 -10.14
C SER A 7 19.30 -15.48 -11.30
N ALA A 8 18.90 -16.71 -11.56
CA ALA A 8 17.96 -17.06 -12.62
C ALA A 8 16.59 -16.38 -12.43
N ILE A 9 16.09 -16.31 -11.19
CA ILE A 9 14.88 -15.53 -10.87
C ILE A 9 15.09 -14.06 -11.20
N ASN A 10 16.23 -13.48 -10.88
CA ASN A 10 16.53 -12.05 -11.12
C ASN A 10 16.77 -11.73 -12.59
N GLU A 11 17.26 -12.64 -13.38
CA GLU A 11 17.36 -12.51 -14.86
C GLU A 11 15.96 -12.41 -15.48
N GLY A 12 15.00 -13.20 -14.98
CA GLY A 12 13.58 -13.05 -15.33
C GLY A 12 13.19 -13.66 -16.67
N GLU A 13 14.05 -14.49 -17.23
CA GLU A 13 13.81 -15.17 -18.52
C GLU A 13 12.92 -16.40 -18.39
N LEU A 14 12.88 -17.01 -17.19
CA LEU A 14 12.18 -18.26 -16.91
C LEU A 14 10.89 -18.02 -16.13
N SER A 15 9.86 -18.75 -16.45
CA SER A 15 8.64 -18.89 -15.64
C SER A 15 8.93 -19.66 -14.35
N LEU A 16 7.98 -19.63 -13.40
CA LEU A 16 8.13 -20.37 -12.15
C LEU A 16 8.22 -21.88 -12.36
N ASP A 17 7.49 -22.41 -13.34
CA ASP A 17 7.49 -23.85 -13.63
C ASP A 17 8.81 -24.28 -14.28
N GLU A 18 9.33 -23.51 -15.22
CA GLU A 18 10.66 -23.75 -15.81
C GLU A 18 11.78 -23.66 -14.77
N LEU A 19 11.67 -22.75 -13.81
CA LEU A 19 12.61 -22.68 -12.67
C LEU A 19 12.53 -23.90 -11.79
N ARG A 20 11.32 -24.42 -11.52
CA ARG A 20 11.11 -25.67 -10.75
C ARG A 20 11.72 -26.88 -11.46
N GLU A 21 11.56 -26.97 -12.77
CA GLU A 21 12.18 -28.05 -13.56
C GLU A 21 13.70 -27.95 -13.55
N LYS A 22 14.24 -26.77 -13.84
CA LYS A 22 15.69 -26.51 -13.94
C LYS A 22 16.41 -26.70 -12.60
N PHE A 23 15.77 -26.30 -11.50
CA PHE A 23 16.34 -26.32 -10.15
C PHE A 23 15.54 -27.22 -9.19
N PHE A 24 15.16 -28.39 -9.69
CA PHE A 24 14.28 -29.32 -8.97
C PHE A 24 14.71 -29.61 -7.52
N ASN A 25 16.00 -29.87 -7.29
CA ASN A 25 16.51 -30.20 -5.97
C ASN A 25 16.38 -29.04 -4.97
N GLU A 26 16.59 -27.82 -5.41
CA GLU A 26 16.44 -26.59 -4.60
C GLU A 26 14.99 -26.33 -4.28
N PHE A 27 14.09 -26.46 -5.25
CA PHE A 27 12.65 -26.31 -5.02
C PHE A 27 12.09 -27.42 -4.11
N CYS A 28 12.56 -28.66 -4.19
CA CYS A 28 12.17 -29.71 -3.22
C CYS A 28 12.46 -29.31 -1.77
N LYS A 29 13.54 -28.55 -1.53
CA LYS A 29 13.95 -28.13 -0.18
C LYS A 29 13.38 -26.79 0.25
N PHE A 30 13.21 -25.86 -0.67
CA PHE A 30 12.94 -24.44 -0.39
C PHE A 30 11.79 -23.86 -1.23
N ASP A 31 10.82 -24.66 -1.67
CA ASP A 31 9.76 -24.23 -2.60
C ASP A 31 9.03 -22.96 -2.13
N LYS A 32 8.58 -22.96 -0.88
CA LYS A 32 7.85 -21.79 -0.34
C LYS A 32 8.70 -20.50 -0.35
N PHE A 33 9.97 -20.61 -0.01
CA PHE A 33 10.88 -19.46 -0.01
C PHE A 33 11.15 -18.97 -1.43
N LEU A 34 11.48 -19.87 -2.35
CA LEU A 34 11.78 -19.52 -3.74
C LEU A 34 10.57 -19.02 -4.50
N THR A 35 9.41 -19.63 -4.29
CA THR A 35 8.13 -19.15 -4.86
C THR A 35 7.80 -17.76 -4.36
N ASN A 36 7.93 -17.49 -3.06
CA ASN A 36 7.70 -16.15 -2.52
C ASN A 36 8.72 -15.14 -3.06
N TYR A 37 9.97 -15.52 -3.20
CA TYR A 37 11.00 -14.65 -3.78
C TYR A 37 10.68 -14.28 -5.23
N PHE A 38 10.25 -15.25 -6.05
CA PHE A 38 9.80 -15.05 -7.43
C PHE A 38 8.60 -14.11 -7.49
N VAL A 39 7.55 -14.39 -6.73
CA VAL A 39 6.32 -13.56 -6.69
C VAL A 39 6.63 -12.14 -6.26
N ASN A 40 7.43 -11.95 -5.22
CA ASN A 40 7.82 -10.61 -4.74
C ASN A 40 8.62 -9.84 -5.79
N ARG A 41 9.46 -10.52 -6.57
CA ARG A 41 10.17 -9.90 -7.69
C ARG A 41 9.19 -9.45 -8.79
N GLN A 42 8.27 -10.32 -9.20
CA GLN A 42 7.26 -9.96 -10.21
C GLN A 42 6.40 -8.77 -9.77
N GLN A 43 5.98 -8.75 -8.51
CA GLN A 43 5.22 -7.63 -7.95
C GLN A 43 6.03 -6.32 -7.98
N ARG A 44 7.33 -6.35 -7.66
CA ARG A 44 8.21 -5.18 -7.75
C ARG A 44 8.31 -4.66 -9.18
N LEU A 45 8.58 -5.54 -10.16
CA LEU A 45 8.66 -5.16 -11.57
C LEU A 45 7.35 -4.55 -12.09
N GLN A 46 6.22 -5.14 -11.70
CA GLN A 46 4.90 -4.60 -12.05
C GLN A 46 4.68 -3.23 -11.41
N ARG A 47 5.05 -3.07 -10.14
CA ARG A 47 4.97 -1.78 -9.43
C ARG A 47 5.82 -0.72 -10.12
N ASP A 48 7.06 -1.05 -10.49
CA ASP A 48 7.97 -0.12 -11.17
C ASP A 48 7.46 0.27 -12.56
N SER A 49 6.93 -0.68 -13.34
CA SER A 49 6.27 -0.41 -14.61
C SER A 49 5.07 0.53 -14.46
N LEU A 50 4.21 0.27 -13.46
CA LEU A 50 3.07 1.13 -13.15
C LEU A 50 3.52 2.53 -12.70
N ARG A 51 4.58 2.62 -11.90
CA ARG A 51 5.16 3.88 -11.47
C ARG A 51 5.63 4.72 -12.66
N LEU A 52 6.30 4.10 -13.62
CA LEU A 52 6.74 4.77 -14.85
C LEU A 52 5.55 5.22 -15.72
N SER A 53 4.50 4.40 -15.82
CA SER A 53 3.30 4.73 -16.61
C SER A 53 2.43 5.84 -16.01
N MET A 54 2.52 6.05 -14.69
CA MET A 54 1.77 7.07 -13.95
C MET A 54 2.68 8.27 -13.66
N SER A 55 3.11 9.00 -14.70
CA SER A 55 3.89 10.22 -14.50
C SER A 55 2.98 11.36 -14.01
N GLY A 56 3.44 12.09 -12.97
CA GLY A 56 2.70 13.22 -12.39
C GLY A 56 2.73 14.52 -13.21
N SER A 57 3.16 14.47 -14.47
CA SER A 57 3.32 15.67 -15.28
C SER A 57 2.02 16.18 -15.92
N ASN A 58 0.97 15.35 -16.01
CA ASN A 58 -0.27 15.67 -16.70
C ASN A 58 -1.49 15.46 -15.78
N TRP A 59 -1.63 16.29 -14.77
CA TRP A 59 -2.80 16.28 -13.91
C TRP A 59 -4.05 16.71 -14.68
N ARG A 60 -5.08 15.87 -14.64
CA ARG A 60 -6.37 16.19 -15.27
C ARG A 60 -7.12 17.29 -14.51
N PHE A 61 -6.92 17.36 -13.20
CA PHE A 61 -7.58 18.32 -12.31
C PHE A 61 -6.55 19.00 -11.42
N PRO A 62 -6.67 20.32 -11.17
CA PRO A 62 -5.70 21.09 -10.35
C PRO A 62 -5.50 20.53 -8.94
N TRP A 63 -6.57 20.05 -8.29
CA TRP A 63 -6.50 19.50 -6.95
C TRP A 63 -5.54 18.29 -6.82
N GLN A 64 -5.29 17.57 -7.90
CA GLN A 64 -4.37 16.42 -7.91
C GLN A 64 -2.92 16.88 -7.71
N ALA A 65 -2.53 17.97 -8.38
CA ALA A 65 -1.23 18.58 -8.18
C ALA A 65 -1.09 19.12 -6.75
N ASP A 66 -2.13 19.80 -6.25
CA ASP A 66 -2.13 20.37 -4.91
C ASP A 66 -1.96 19.28 -3.84
N LEU A 67 -2.68 18.16 -3.98
CA LEU A 67 -2.56 17.03 -3.07
C LEU A 67 -1.19 16.36 -3.16
N ALA A 68 -0.65 16.13 -4.37
CA ALA A 68 0.68 15.56 -4.56
C ALA A 68 1.76 16.42 -3.90
N ASN A 69 1.68 17.73 -4.06
CA ASN A 69 2.59 18.68 -3.42
C ASN A 69 2.41 18.69 -1.89
N ALA A 70 1.17 18.69 -1.40
CA ALA A 70 0.89 18.70 0.04
C ALA A 70 1.47 17.48 0.77
N VAL A 71 1.40 16.27 0.17
CA VAL A 71 1.96 15.04 0.75
C VAL A 71 3.50 15.08 0.81
N MET A 72 4.16 15.89 0.00
CA MET A 72 5.62 16.06 0.06
C MET A 72 6.08 16.95 1.22
N LEU A 73 5.19 17.75 1.78
CA LEU A 73 5.48 18.60 2.94
C LEU A 73 5.48 17.80 4.25
N THR A 74 5.87 18.44 5.34
CA THR A 74 5.80 17.83 6.68
C THR A 74 4.34 17.67 7.10
N PRO A 75 3.91 16.47 7.53
CA PRO A 75 2.56 16.25 8.02
C PRO A 75 2.24 17.13 9.23
N GLN A 76 1.05 17.70 9.25
CA GLN A 76 0.57 18.43 10.41
C GLN A 76 -0.08 17.46 11.41
N PRO A 77 0.30 17.50 12.70
CA PRO A 77 -0.31 16.64 13.72
C PRO A 77 -1.83 16.83 13.76
N ARG A 78 -2.54 15.74 13.89
CA ARG A 78 -4.00 15.69 14.04
C ARG A 78 -4.82 16.31 12.89
N ARG A 79 -4.20 16.50 11.73
CA ARG A 79 -4.88 16.98 10.52
C ARG A 79 -5.34 15.81 9.67
N ILE A 80 -6.64 15.77 9.34
CA ILE A 80 -7.25 14.85 8.38
C ILE A 80 -7.70 15.68 7.19
N SER A 81 -7.31 15.27 5.98
CA SER A 81 -7.68 15.93 4.71
C SER A 81 -8.81 15.15 4.05
N TRP A 82 -9.98 15.77 3.95
CA TRP A 82 -11.16 15.13 3.39
C TRP A 82 -11.43 15.62 1.97
N TRP A 83 -11.43 14.70 1.01
CA TRP A 83 -11.66 14.98 -0.40
C TRP A 83 -12.99 14.39 -0.85
N TRP A 84 -13.96 15.26 -1.06
CA TRP A 84 -15.32 14.86 -1.41
C TRP A 84 -15.79 15.54 -2.71
N GLU A 85 -16.63 14.83 -3.47
CA GLU A 85 -17.35 15.38 -4.62
C GLU A 85 -18.63 14.58 -4.91
N ALA A 86 -19.64 15.25 -5.53
CA ALA A 86 -20.97 14.68 -5.73
C ALA A 86 -21.09 13.79 -6.98
N GLN A 87 -20.39 14.13 -8.06
CA GLN A 87 -20.67 13.56 -9.40
C GLN A 87 -19.81 12.34 -9.76
N GLY A 88 -18.65 12.16 -9.17
CA GLY A 88 -17.70 11.10 -9.52
C GLY A 88 -16.76 11.43 -10.67
N ASN A 89 -15.88 10.48 -10.97
CA ASN A 89 -14.93 10.55 -12.09
C ASN A 89 -13.92 11.73 -12.05
N VAL A 90 -13.68 12.32 -10.88
CA VAL A 90 -12.65 13.35 -10.69
C VAL A 90 -11.27 12.77 -10.36
N GLY A 91 -11.12 11.45 -10.46
CA GLY A 91 -9.82 10.77 -10.36
C GLY A 91 -9.32 10.57 -8.92
N LYS A 92 -10.19 10.44 -7.90
CA LYS A 92 -9.78 10.18 -6.51
C LYS A 92 -8.98 8.87 -6.39
N SER A 93 -9.51 7.75 -6.87
CA SER A 93 -8.83 6.45 -6.81
C SER A 93 -7.56 6.41 -7.70
N TYR A 94 -7.54 7.17 -8.80
CA TYR A 94 -6.30 7.39 -9.55
C TYR A 94 -5.24 8.06 -8.68
N MET A 95 -5.63 9.08 -7.92
CA MET A 95 -4.73 9.80 -7.04
C MET A 95 -4.25 8.95 -5.85
N ALA A 96 -5.13 8.14 -5.26
CA ALA A 96 -4.75 7.17 -4.23
C ALA A 96 -3.67 6.20 -4.75
N ARG A 97 -3.87 5.66 -5.96
CA ARG A 97 -2.90 4.78 -6.62
C ARG A 97 -1.58 5.50 -6.93
N TYR A 98 -1.64 6.74 -7.44
CA TYR A 98 -0.45 7.54 -7.69
C TYR A 98 0.37 7.75 -6.41
N LEU A 99 -0.26 8.17 -5.32
CA LEU A 99 0.40 8.40 -4.05
C LEU A 99 0.99 7.11 -3.45
N ALA A 100 0.33 5.96 -3.63
CA ALA A 100 0.87 4.67 -3.24
C ALA A 100 2.13 4.28 -4.02
N LEU A 101 2.23 4.67 -5.28
CA LEU A 101 3.37 4.34 -6.14
C LEU A 101 4.54 5.32 -5.99
N HIS A 102 4.27 6.60 -5.72
CA HIS A 102 5.26 7.66 -5.77
C HIS A 102 5.60 8.30 -4.41
N CYS A 103 4.70 8.19 -3.42
CA CYS A 103 4.81 8.90 -2.14
C CYS A 103 4.71 7.98 -0.92
N ASP A 104 4.96 6.69 -1.08
CA ASP A 104 4.90 5.69 0.00
C ASP A 104 3.59 5.75 0.81
N ALA A 105 2.47 5.96 0.10
CA ALA A 105 1.16 5.97 0.71
C ALA A 105 0.63 4.55 0.94
N VAL A 106 0.05 4.30 2.11
CA VAL A 106 -0.74 3.12 2.40
C VAL A 106 -2.19 3.40 2.05
N VAL A 107 -2.76 2.65 1.11
CA VAL A 107 -4.16 2.78 0.73
C VAL A 107 -4.99 1.74 1.45
N VAL A 108 -6.03 2.19 2.12
CA VAL A 108 -6.95 1.37 2.91
C VAL A 108 -8.36 1.55 2.35
N THR A 109 -9.06 0.45 2.15
CA THR A 109 -10.48 0.44 1.82
C THR A 109 -11.32 0.11 3.05
N ALA A 110 -12.64 0.33 2.99
CA ALA A 110 -13.54 -0.04 4.08
C ALA A 110 -13.49 -1.56 4.34
N MET A 111 -13.16 -1.93 5.58
CA MET A 111 -13.08 -3.31 6.07
C MET A 111 -13.34 -3.35 7.57
N LYS A 112 -13.40 -4.54 8.17
CA LYS A 112 -13.55 -4.67 9.62
C LYS A 112 -12.38 -4.01 10.36
N LYS A 113 -12.66 -3.36 11.49
CA LYS A 113 -11.66 -2.63 12.30
C LYS A 113 -10.41 -3.47 12.60
N ALA A 114 -10.59 -4.72 13.02
CA ALA A 114 -9.46 -5.60 13.35
C ALA A 114 -8.56 -5.90 12.14
N ASP A 115 -9.14 -6.05 10.95
CA ASP A 115 -8.40 -6.28 9.71
C ASP A 115 -7.65 -5.02 9.27
N MET A 116 -8.30 -3.86 9.40
CA MET A 116 -7.72 -2.55 9.09
C MET A 116 -6.51 -2.24 9.98
N LEU A 117 -6.66 -2.41 11.30
CA LEU A 117 -5.58 -2.22 12.25
C LEU A 117 -4.43 -3.22 12.01
N HIS A 118 -4.74 -4.48 11.70
CA HIS A 118 -3.72 -5.47 11.37
C HIS A 118 -2.96 -5.10 10.08
N LEU A 119 -3.66 -4.68 9.03
CA LEU A 119 -3.03 -4.20 7.80
C LEU A 119 -2.09 -3.02 8.09
N LEU A 120 -2.58 -2.03 8.82
CA LEU A 120 -1.81 -0.84 9.15
C LEU A 120 -0.57 -1.17 9.99
N THR A 121 -0.67 -2.04 10.98
CA THR A 121 0.51 -2.44 11.79
C THR A 121 1.60 -3.14 10.96
N LYS A 122 1.24 -3.74 9.84
CA LYS A 122 2.20 -4.41 8.93
C LYS A 122 2.76 -3.49 7.83
N THR A 123 2.06 -2.41 7.48
CA THR A 123 2.38 -1.61 6.29
C THR A 123 2.83 -0.18 6.58
N LEU A 124 2.64 0.33 7.79
CA LEU A 124 2.96 1.73 8.12
C LEU A 124 4.46 2.02 8.26
N SER A 125 5.32 1.00 8.33
CA SER A 125 6.76 1.22 8.42
C SER A 125 7.26 1.97 7.18
N GLY A 126 7.75 3.19 7.37
CA GLY A 126 8.22 4.07 6.29
C GLY A 126 7.13 4.78 5.48
N ALA A 127 5.85 4.58 5.82
CA ALA A 127 4.76 5.26 5.13
C ALA A 127 4.78 6.78 5.41
N ARG A 128 4.48 7.58 4.38
CA ARG A 128 4.31 9.03 4.46
C ARG A 128 2.88 9.44 4.73
N CYS A 129 1.95 8.71 4.13
CA CYS A 129 0.54 9.00 4.30
C CYS A 129 -0.30 7.72 4.32
N VAL A 130 -1.49 7.85 4.88
CA VAL A 130 -2.54 6.83 4.84
C VAL A 130 -3.75 7.42 4.12
N ILE A 131 -4.25 6.70 3.14
CA ILE A 131 -5.40 7.09 2.32
C ILE A 131 -6.52 6.11 2.56
N PHE A 132 -7.69 6.61 2.95
CA PHE A 132 -8.91 5.83 3.03
C PHE A 132 -9.74 6.05 1.76
N ASP A 133 -9.56 5.16 0.76
CA ASP A 133 -10.34 5.21 -0.49
C ASP A 133 -11.73 4.58 -0.27
N LEU A 134 -12.69 5.43 0.10
CA LEU A 134 -14.05 5.03 0.42
C LEU A 134 -14.92 5.03 -0.84
N THR A 135 -15.55 3.89 -1.11
CA THR A 135 -16.49 3.77 -2.23
C THR A 135 -17.85 4.35 -1.85
N ARG A 136 -18.67 4.70 -2.86
CA ARG A 136 -20.03 5.22 -2.67
C ARG A 136 -20.99 4.21 -2.02
N THR A 137 -20.65 2.93 -2.13
CA THR A 137 -21.43 1.81 -1.56
C THR A 137 -20.95 1.42 -0.16
N THR A 138 -20.07 2.23 0.45
CA THR A 138 -19.62 1.99 1.82
C THR A 138 -20.80 2.16 2.77
N GLU A 139 -21.15 1.10 3.49
CA GLU A 139 -22.24 1.11 4.47
C GLU A 139 -21.91 2.03 5.66
N ASP A 140 -22.93 2.65 6.25
CA ASP A 140 -22.78 3.60 7.37
C ASP A 140 -21.95 3.02 8.54
N GLY A 141 -22.15 1.75 8.87
CA GLY A 141 -21.38 1.07 9.92
C GLY A 141 -19.88 0.93 9.60
N SER A 142 -19.51 0.86 8.33
CA SER A 142 -18.10 0.82 7.92
C SER A 142 -17.44 2.19 8.00
N VAL A 143 -18.21 3.26 7.81
CA VAL A 143 -17.71 4.64 7.92
C VAL A 143 -17.33 4.96 9.37
N SER A 144 -18.13 4.55 10.35
CA SER A 144 -17.80 4.76 11.77
C SER A 144 -16.49 4.07 12.16
N VAL A 145 -16.24 2.88 11.66
CA VAL A 145 -14.97 2.16 11.86
C VAL A 145 -13.78 2.93 11.29
N VAL A 146 -13.95 3.55 10.10
CA VAL A 146 -12.89 4.39 9.49
C VAL A 146 -12.56 5.57 10.40
N TYR A 147 -13.58 6.26 10.94
CA TYR A 147 -13.36 7.39 11.87
C TYR A 147 -12.60 6.96 13.13
N GLU A 148 -12.95 5.81 13.73
CA GLU A 148 -12.25 5.29 14.90
C GLU A 148 -10.76 4.99 14.61
N VAL A 149 -10.46 4.46 13.43
CA VAL A 149 -9.07 4.19 13.01
C VAL A 149 -8.32 5.48 12.69
N LEU A 150 -8.96 6.43 12.02
CA LEU A 150 -8.40 7.76 11.75
C LEU A 150 -8.05 8.49 13.06
N GLU A 151 -8.90 8.37 14.09
CA GLU A 151 -8.64 8.96 15.40
C GLU A 151 -7.39 8.34 16.05
N GLN A 152 -7.26 7.01 16.03
CA GLN A 152 -6.07 6.33 16.54
C GLN A 152 -4.79 6.76 15.81
N LEU A 153 -4.82 6.81 14.46
CA LEU A 153 -3.70 7.30 13.64
C LEU A 153 -3.36 8.74 13.96
N SER A 154 -4.37 9.59 14.10
CA SER A 154 -4.24 11.01 14.44
C SER A 154 -3.63 11.22 15.84
N ASN A 155 -3.90 10.31 16.77
CA ASN A 155 -3.32 10.31 18.11
C ASN A 155 -1.88 9.72 18.14
N GLY A 156 -1.38 9.22 17.01
CA GLY A 156 -0.03 8.68 16.90
C GLY A 156 0.17 7.29 17.52
N PHE A 157 -0.91 6.55 17.74
CA PHE A 157 -0.85 5.23 18.32
C PHE A 157 -1.92 4.32 17.75
N ILE A 158 -1.54 3.12 17.32
CA ILE A 158 -2.46 2.06 16.90
C ILE A 158 -2.12 0.75 17.58
N CYS A 159 -3.13 -0.07 17.82
CA CYS A 159 -2.98 -1.39 18.40
C CYS A 159 -3.84 -2.40 17.65
N SER A 160 -3.22 -3.51 17.21
CA SER A 160 -3.90 -4.66 16.65
C SER A 160 -3.88 -5.81 17.65
N GLY A 161 -5.06 -6.33 17.98
CA GLY A 161 -5.19 -7.56 18.80
C GLY A 161 -5.30 -8.83 17.94
N LYS A 162 -5.16 -8.74 16.60
CA LYS A 162 -5.30 -9.87 15.71
C LYS A 162 -3.96 -10.58 15.53
N TYR A 163 -3.97 -11.92 15.62
CA TYR A 163 -2.77 -12.79 15.60
C TYR A 163 -1.77 -12.38 16.70
N ASP A 164 -0.57 -11.97 16.30
CA ASP A 164 0.42 -11.45 17.24
C ASP A 164 0.05 -10.00 17.60
N SER A 165 -0.44 -9.77 18.82
CA SER A 165 -0.81 -8.43 19.28
C SER A 165 0.36 -7.46 19.09
N THR A 166 0.14 -6.40 18.31
CA THR A 166 1.18 -5.43 17.96
C THR A 166 0.69 -4.03 18.22
N SER A 167 1.51 -3.24 18.89
CA SER A 167 1.27 -1.81 19.12
C SER A 167 2.34 -0.99 18.44
N LEU A 168 1.95 0.08 17.75
CA LEU A 168 2.85 1.00 17.08
C LEU A 168 2.62 2.42 17.57
N PHE A 169 3.71 3.11 17.87
CA PHE A 169 3.76 4.56 18.01
C PHE A 169 4.18 5.16 16.67
N LEU A 170 3.48 6.18 16.24
CA LEU A 170 3.61 6.76 14.91
C LEU A 170 4.08 8.20 14.99
N GLN A 171 4.98 8.57 14.11
CA GLN A 171 5.21 9.97 13.79
C GLN A 171 3.98 10.51 13.03
N PRO A 172 3.76 11.84 13.00
CA PRO A 172 2.67 12.42 12.24
C PRO A 172 2.67 11.94 10.77
N LEU A 173 1.50 11.59 10.28
CA LEU A 173 1.26 11.11 8.91
C LEU A 173 0.25 12.04 8.22
N HIS A 174 0.32 12.13 6.90
CA HIS A 174 -0.80 12.68 6.14
C HIS A 174 -1.96 11.68 6.18
N LEU A 175 -3.09 12.09 6.73
CA LEU A 175 -4.33 11.31 6.78
C LEU A 175 -5.31 11.89 5.76
N ILE A 176 -5.72 11.07 4.78
CA ILE A 176 -6.51 11.47 3.60
C ILE A 176 -7.70 10.54 3.45
#